data_a488128fac18979e3bdf8bcd3f5d1bdc
#
_entry.id   a488128fac18979e3bdf8bcd3f5d1bdc
#
_cell.length_a   1.000
_cell.length_b   1.000
_cell.length_c   1.000
_cell.angle_alpha   90.00
_cell.angle_beta   90.00
_cell.angle_gamma   90.00
#
_symmetry.space_group_name_H-M   'P 1'
#
loop_
_entity.id
_entity.type
_entity.pdbx_description
1 polymer ?
#
loop_
_entity_poly.entity_id
_entity_poly.type
_entity_poly.pdbx_seq_one_letter_code
_entity_poly.pdbx_strand_id
1 'polypeptide(L)'
;MSESLYPSSTRELAQKRRELTPDTEAAFQSFSQKVFADGALSAKMKQIIAVAVAHVTQCPYCIKGHTKAALRHGASERELMEAIWVAAEMRAGGAYAHSALALDEIQKAAAAKSS
;
A
#
# COMPACT_ATOMS: atom_id res chain seq x y z
N MET A 1 8.29 -24.90 -13.37
CA MET A 1 7.93 -23.48 -13.41
C MET A 1 6.60 -23.29 -12.71
N SER A 2 6.56 -22.48 -11.69
CA SER A 2 5.31 -22.23 -10.99
C SER A 2 4.49 -21.17 -11.74
N GLU A 3 3.20 -21.42 -11.87
CA GLU A 3 2.30 -20.42 -12.42
C GLU A 3 2.05 -19.34 -11.36
N SER A 4 2.10 -18.10 -11.79
CA SER A 4 1.81 -16.97 -10.92
C SER A 4 0.33 -16.59 -11.02
N LEU A 5 -0.30 -16.30 -9.87
CA LEU A 5 -1.68 -15.79 -9.85
C LEU A 5 -1.81 -14.47 -10.60
N TYR A 6 -0.71 -13.72 -10.67
CA TYR A 6 -0.69 -12.40 -11.28
C TYR A 6 0.29 -12.40 -12.44
N PRO A 7 -0.10 -11.92 -13.62
CA PRO A 7 0.86 -11.78 -14.72
C PRO A 7 1.94 -10.77 -14.37
N SER A 8 3.13 -10.96 -14.93
CA SER A 8 4.20 -9.99 -14.79
C SER A 8 3.80 -8.67 -15.43
N SER A 9 4.24 -7.55 -14.85
CA SER A 9 4.07 -6.24 -15.46
C SER A 9 5.05 -6.11 -16.61
N THR A 10 4.57 -6.17 -17.86
CA THR A 10 5.39 -6.15 -19.05
C THR A 10 5.24 -4.83 -19.81
N ARG A 11 6.20 -4.54 -20.71
CA ARG A 11 6.13 -3.39 -21.60
C ARG A 11 4.89 -3.44 -22.49
N GLU A 12 4.54 -4.64 -22.95
CA GLU A 12 3.38 -4.83 -23.83
C GLU A 12 2.08 -4.45 -23.12
N LEU A 13 1.91 -4.86 -21.86
CA LEU A 13 0.73 -4.50 -21.07
C LEU A 13 0.69 -3.01 -20.78
N ALA A 14 1.82 -2.41 -20.44
CA ALA A 14 1.92 -0.97 -20.20
C ALA A 14 1.60 -0.17 -21.46
N GLN A 15 2.12 -0.62 -22.63
CA GLN A 15 1.86 0.02 -23.90
C GLN A 15 0.38 -0.08 -24.26
N LYS A 16 -0.23 -1.24 -24.06
CA LYS A 16 -1.65 -1.44 -24.33
C LYS A 16 -2.52 -0.51 -23.49
N ARG A 17 -2.18 -0.32 -22.23
CA ARG A 17 -2.88 0.61 -21.35
C ARG A 17 -2.79 2.04 -21.88
N ARG A 18 -1.61 2.47 -22.31
CA ARG A 18 -1.44 3.81 -22.90
C ARG A 18 -2.21 3.98 -24.20
N GLU A 19 -2.23 2.95 -25.04
CA GLU A 19 -2.97 3.01 -26.31
C GLU A 19 -4.48 3.16 -26.07
N LEU A 20 -5.00 2.47 -25.06
CA LEU A 20 -6.45 2.48 -24.79
C LEU A 20 -6.92 3.78 -24.18
N THR A 21 -6.13 4.40 -23.29
CA THR A 21 -6.51 5.63 -22.59
C THR A 21 -5.29 6.54 -22.44
N PRO A 22 -4.80 7.11 -23.55
CA PRO A 22 -3.51 7.84 -23.53
C PRO A 22 -3.54 9.08 -22.62
N ASP A 23 -4.61 9.86 -22.64
CA ASP A 23 -4.66 11.10 -21.86
C ASP A 23 -4.76 10.84 -20.37
N THR A 24 -5.59 9.87 -19.99
CA THR A 24 -5.74 9.49 -18.58
C THR A 24 -4.45 8.88 -18.04
N GLU A 25 -3.80 8.01 -18.84
CA GLU A 25 -2.52 7.41 -18.46
C GLU A 25 -1.46 8.50 -18.25
N ALA A 26 -1.37 9.47 -19.15
CA ALA A 26 -0.41 10.57 -19.05
C ALA A 26 -0.68 11.41 -17.79
N ALA A 27 -1.95 11.69 -17.50
CA ALA A 27 -2.34 12.44 -16.30
C ALA A 27 -1.96 11.68 -15.02
N PHE A 28 -2.19 10.37 -15.00
CA PHE A 28 -1.83 9.54 -13.85
C PHE A 28 -0.32 9.49 -13.65
N GLN A 29 0.45 9.33 -14.72
CA GLN A 29 1.91 9.32 -14.63
C GLN A 29 2.45 10.65 -14.12
N SER A 30 1.90 11.76 -14.57
CA SER A 30 2.27 13.10 -14.09
C SER A 30 1.96 13.25 -12.60
N PHE A 31 0.79 12.79 -12.17
CA PHE A 31 0.40 12.76 -10.76
C PHE A 31 1.39 11.95 -9.93
N SER A 32 1.70 10.74 -10.37
CA SER A 32 2.62 9.84 -9.67
C SER A 32 4.01 10.45 -9.51
N GLN A 33 4.53 11.08 -10.59
CA GLN A 33 5.84 11.73 -10.56
C GLN A 33 5.89 12.85 -9.52
N LYS A 34 4.84 13.64 -9.44
CA LYS A 34 4.77 14.73 -8.46
C LYS A 34 4.66 14.20 -7.04
N VAL A 35 3.90 13.14 -6.83
CA VAL A 35 3.76 12.50 -5.51
C VAL A 35 5.12 12.04 -4.99
N PHE A 36 5.91 11.38 -5.85
CA PHE A 36 7.17 10.76 -5.43
C PHE A 36 8.40 11.65 -5.56
N ALA A 37 8.25 12.89 -6.03
CA ALA A 37 9.36 13.84 -6.09
C ALA A 37 9.78 14.27 -4.68
N ASP A 38 11.05 14.68 -4.53
CA ASP A 38 11.53 15.24 -3.26
C ASP A 38 10.70 16.47 -2.87
N GLY A 39 10.33 16.53 -1.61
CA GLY A 39 9.61 17.63 -1.03
C GLY A 39 9.98 17.73 0.44
N ALA A 40 9.01 18.00 1.32
CA ALA A 40 9.24 17.93 2.76
C ALA A 40 9.73 16.55 3.16
N LEU A 41 9.27 15.50 2.47
CA LEU A 41 9.80 14.15 2.59
C LEU A 41 10.67 13.86 1.37
N SER A 42 11.77 13.15 1.58
CA SER A 42 12.63 12.74 0.48
C SER A 42 11.95 11.68 -0.38
N ALA A 43 12.39 11.55 -1.63
CA ALA A 43 11.92 10.49 -2.51
C ALA A 43 12.15 9.11 -1.88
N LYS A 44 13.29 8.90 -1.21
CA LYS A 44 13.59 7.67 -0.48
C LYS A 44 12.50 7.38 0.57
N MET A 45 12.17 8.37 1.40
CA MET A 45 11.15 8.19 2.45
C MET A 45 9.78 7.90 1.84
N LYS A 46 9.45 8.59 0.75
CA LYS A 46 8.18 8.36 0.07
C LYS A 46 8.07 6.94 -0.49
N GLN A 47 9.17 6.37 -1.00
CA GLN A 47 9.18 4.99 -1.46
C GLN A 47 9.06 3.99 -0.30
N ILE A 48 9.68 4.27 0.84
CA ILE A 48 9.52 3.46 2.05
C ILE A 48 8.06 3.47 2.53
N ILE A 49 7.43 4.63 2.54
CA ILE A 49 6.00 4.77 2.86
C ILE A 49 5.16 3.94 1.89
N ALA A 50 5.47 4.00 0.60
CA ALA A 50 4.74 3.25 -0.42
C ALA A 50 4.84 1.74 -0.18
N VAL A 51 6.01 1.24 0.23
CA VAL A 51 6.19 -0.18 0.57
C VAL A 51 5.29 -0.56 1.74
N ALA A 52 5.25 0.25 2.79
CA ALA A 52 4.39 0.01 3.94
C ALA A 52 2.91 0.00 3.53
N VAL A 53 2.48 1.00 2.77
CA VAL A 53 1.09 1.10 2.30
C VAL A 53 0.73 -0.09 1.41
N ALA A 54 1.64 -0.52 0.54
CA ALA A 54 1.44 -1.66 -0.34
C ALA A 54 1.16 -2.95 0.44
N HIS A 55 1.75 -3.09 1.62
CA HIS A 55 1.48 -4.23 2.49
C HIS A 55 0.13 -4.14 3.20
N VAL A 56 -0.43 -2.94 3.32
CA VAL A 56 -1.80 -2.75 3.85
C VAL A 56 -2.82 -3.02 2.75
N THR A 57 -2.61 -2.47 1.55
CA THR A 57 -3.52 -2.66 0.42
C THR A 57 -3.37 -4.04 -0.22
N GLN A 58 -2.29 -4.76 0.09
CA GLN A 58 -1.99 -6.11 -0.43
C GLN A 58 -1.88 -6.13 -1.95
N CYS A 59 -1.15 -5.17 -2.50
CA CYS A 59 -0.95 -5.03 -3.94
C CYS A 59 0.40 -5.64 -4.33
N PRO A 60 0.45 -6.84 -4.97
CA PRO A 60 1.72 -7.47 -5.33
C PRO A 60 2.57 -6.62 -6.26
N TYR A 61 1.97 -5.93 -7.22
CA TYR A 61 2.69 -5.06 -8.14
C TYR A 61 3.34 -3.89 -7.40
N CYS A 62 2.60 -3.29 -6.47
CA CYS A 62 3.09 -2.17 -5.66
C CYS A 62 4.23 -2.61 -4.73
N ILE A 63 4.09 -3.78 -4.11
CA ILE A 63 5.13 -4.34 -3.24
C ILE A 63 6.43 -4.50 -4.02
N LYS A 64 6.38 -5.16 -5.18
CA LYS A 64 7.57 -5.38 -6.00
C LYS A 64 8.14 -4.07 -6.53
N GLY A 65 7.31 -3.24 -7.12
CA GLY A 65 7.75 -2.01 -7.77
C GLY A 65 8.35 -1.00 -6.81
N HIS A 66 7.68 -0.75 -5.70
CA HIS A 66 8.14 0.24 -4.73
C HIS A 66 9.29 -0.26 -3.87
N THR A 67 9.40 -1.58 -3.62
CA THR A 67 10.58 -2.14 -2.98
C THR A 67 11.82 -1.90 -3.85
N LYS A 68 11.72 -2.17 -5.16
CA LYS A 68 12.83 -1.90 -6.09
C LYS A 68 13.17 -0.42 -6.10
N ALA A 69 12.18 0.45 -6.16
CA ALA A 69 12.40 1.90 -6.18
C ALA A 69 13.02 2.38 -4.87
N ALA A 70 12.57 1.88 -3.72
CA ALA A 70 13.15 2.23 -2.43
C ALA A 70 14.62 1.85 -2.36
N LEU A 71 14.98 0.66 -2.83
CA LEU A 71 16.39 0.22 -2.87
C LEU A 71 17.22 1.12 -3.78
N ARG A 72 16.70 1.50 -4.94
CA ARG A 72 17.38 2.44 -5.85
C ARG A 72 17.63 3.80 -5.19
N HIS A 73 16.74 4.23 -4.31
CA HIS A 73 16.88 5.48 -3.56
C HIS A 73 17.67 5.34 -2.28
N GLY A 74 18.28 4.17 -2.05
CA GLY A 74 19.20 3.97 -0.93
C GLY A 74 18.58 3.42 0.35
N ALA A 75 17.34 2.94 0.30
CA ALA A 75 16.75 2.30 1.46
C ALA A 75 17.48 1.00 1.78
N SER A 76 17.66 0.71 3.06
CA SER A 76 18.25 -0.54 3.51
C SER A 76 17.18 -1.61 3.71
N GLU A 77 17.62 -2.87 3.74
CA GLU A 77 16.75 -3.99 4.06
C GLU A 77 16.07 -3.80 5.41
N ARG A 78 16.82 -3.30 6.40
CA ARG A 78 16.30 -3.07 7.74
C ARG A 78 15.23 -1.98 7.76
N GLU A 79 15.48 -0.87 7.06
CA GLU A 79 14.49 0.20 6.94
C GLU A 79 13.19 -0.31 6.34
N LEU A 80 13.28 -1.12 5.29
CA LEU A 80 12.09 -1.67 4.64
C LEU A 80 11.36 -2.65 5.55
N MET A 81 12.09 -3.51 6.26
CA MET A 81 11.46 -4.47 7.15
C MET A 81 10.77 -3.77 8.32
N GLU A 82 11.37 -2.72 8.87
CA GLU A 82 10.74 -1.95 9.94
C GLU A 82 9.48 -1.23 9.45
N ALA A 83 9.49 -0.70 8.24
CA ALA A 83 8.29 -0.09 7.64
C ALA A 83 7.16 -1.11 7.46
N ILE A 84 7.50 -2.32 7.05
CA ILE A 84 6.53 -3.42 6.92
C ILE A 84 5.92 -3.77 8.29
N TRP A 85 6.74 -3.78 9.34
CA TRP A 85 6.23 -4.02 10.71
C TRP A 85 5.25 -2.93 11.15
N VAL A 86 5.49 -1.67 10.76
CA VAL A 86 4.54 -0.59 11.04
C VAL A 86 3.21 -0.87 10.34
N ALA A 87 3.24 -1.32 9.09
CA ALA A 87 2.02 -1.69 8.37
C ALA A 87 1.27 -2.81 9.08
N ALA A 88 1.98 -3.84 9.54
CA ALA A 88 1.38 -4.95 10.28
C ALA A 88 0.74 -4.48 11.58
N GLU A 89 1.43 -3.62 12.33
CA GLU A 89 0.91 -3.05 13.57
C GLU A 89 -0.37 -2.24 13.30
N MET A 90 -0.37 -1.42 12.27
CA MET A 90 -1.53 -0.59 11.94
C MET A 90 -2.75 -1.43 11.57
N ARG A 91 -2.56 -2.56 10.89
CA ARG A 91 -3.66 -3.47 10.60
C ARG A 91 -4.21 -4.12 11.87
N ALA A 92 -3.33 -4.63 12.71
CA ALA A 92 -3.71 -5.21 14.00
C ALA A 92 -4.34 -4.15 14.90
N GLY A 93 -3.74 -2.96 14.96
CA GLY A 93 -4.23 -1.85 15.77
C GLY A 93 -5.60 -1.36 15.34
N GLY A 94 -5.87 -1.35 14.03
CA GLY A 94 -7.18 -1.02 13.50
C GLY A 94 -8.25 -1.98 13.99
N ALA A 95 -7.97 -3.28 13.92
CA ALA A 95 -8.89 -4.31 14.43
C ALA A 95 -9.11 -4.15 15.95
N TYR A 96 -8.01 -3.94 16.68
CA TYR A 96 -8.08 -3.74 18.12
C TYR A 96 -8.93 -2.52 18.48
N ALA A 97 -8.69 -1.38 17.84
CA ALA A 97 -9.43 -0.15 18.11
C ALA A 97 -10.92 -0.31 17.80
N HIS A 98 -11.24 -0.96 16.67
CA HIS A 98 -12.61 -1.17 16.25
C HIS A 98 -13.37 -2.18 17.12
N SER A 99 -12.68 -2.94 17.96
CA SER A 99 -13.34 -3.84 18.90
C SER A 99 -14.29 -3.09 19.84
N ALA A 100 -14.07 -1.79 20.05
CA ALA A 100 -14.98 -0.94 20.83
C ALA A 100 -16.39 -0.95 20.25
N LEU A 101 -16.52 -1.03 18.92
CA LEU A 101 -17.82 -1.06 18.25
C LEU A 101 -18.59 -2.34 18.60
N ALA A 102 -17.91 -3.49 18.58
CA ALA A 102 -18.51 -4.76 18.96
C ALA A 102 -18.87 -4.79 20.45
N LEU A 103 -17.97 -4.29 21.30
CA LEU A 103 -18.23 -4.22 22.74
C LEU A 103 -19.42 -3.33 23.07
N ASP A 104 -19.55 -2.21 22.36
CA ASP A 104 -20.70 -1.32 22.53
C ASP A 104 -22.01 -2.04 22.22
N GLU A 105 -22.05 -2.78 21.11
CA GLU A 105 -23.24 -3.56 20.74
C GLU A 105 -23.54 -4.66 21.75
N ILE A 106 -22.50 -5.33 22.26
CA ILE A 106 -22.64 -6.37 23.29
C ILE A 106 -23.27 -5.77 24.56
N GLN A 107 -22.80 -4.61 24.99
CA GLN A 107 -23.32 -3.93 26.16
C GLN A 107 -24.77 -3.47 25.96
N LYS A 108 -25.11 -2.96 24.80
CA LYS A 108 -26.49 -2.56 24.47
C LYS A 108 -27.43 -3.76 24.50
N ALA A 109 -27.00 -4.90 23.94
CA ALA A 109 -27.81 -6.12 23.95
C ALA A 109 -28.02 -6.63 25.36
N ALA A 110 -27.00 -6.58 26.22
CA ALA A 110 -27.13 -6.97 27.63
C ALA A 110 -28.09 -6.06 28.39
N ALA A 111 -28.01 -4.74 28.15
CA ALA A 111 -28.92 -3.76 28.78
C ALA A 111 -30.37 -4.00 28.35
N ALA A 112 -30.60 -4.31 27.06
CA ALA A 112 -31.94 -4.59 26.56
C ALA A 112 -32.55 -5.83 27.20
N LYS A 113 -31.74 -6.86 27.49
CA LYS A 113 -32.22 -8.08 28.16
C LYS A 113 -32.54 -7.85 29.65
N SER A 114 -31.90 -6.84 30.25
CA SER A 114 -32.11 -6.53 31.68
C SER A 114 -33.34 -5.69 31.98
N SER A 115 -33.92 -5.07 30.96
CA SER A 115 -35.07 -4.18 31.10
C SER A 115 -36.41 -4.89 31.04
#